data_6c173584e0b0573aec08c868700f7285
#
_entry.id   6c173584e0b0573aec08c868700f7285
#
_cell.length_a   1.000
_cell.length_b   1.000
_cell.length_c   1.000
_cell.angle_alpha   90.00
_cell.angle_beta   90.00
_cell.angle_gamma   90.00
#
_symmetry.space_group_name_H-M   'P 1'
#
loop_
_entity.id
_entity.type
_entity.pdbx_description
1 polymer ?
#
loop_
_entity_poly.entity_id
_entity_poly.type
_entity_poly.pdbx_seq_one_letter_code
_entity_poly.pdbx_strand_id
1 'polypeptide(L)'
;MMYPLSFALIPLLLPVSLSQSLPSYSGAYGVGLVDIEVPVQNPRNITNTTFTSNGQPAWFLQTVLFSLYYPIAPGTNSSAPPHPWIGDPVDCVAAGIVLYANSSTLTDELVSTALNSVAGSVNIPAQADTPLVKGTSPLPVLLFSVGDISLRTWYSQYAGFLAANGIVTAVIEHRDGSLACSVVEENGQPNRTVQYIQASQLRSSPRTTRSTPFN
;
A
#
# COMPACT_ATOMS: atom_id res chain seq x y z
N MET A 1 -37.20 14.47 46.23
CA MET A 1 -37.19 13.10 45.76
C MET A 1 -36.86 13.14 44.26
N MET A 2 -35.57 13.07 43.89
CA MET A 2 -35.12 13.18 42.51
C MET A 2 -34.92 11.77 41.96
N TYR A 3 -35.62 11.41 40.89
CA TYR A 3 -35.44 10.16 40.17
C TYR A 3 -34.27 10.32 39.17
N PRO A 4 -33.27 9.42 39.12
CA PRO A 4 -32.28 9.47 38.09
C PRO A 4 -32.86 8.93 36.79
N LEU A 5 -32.86 9.73 35.73
CA LEU A 5 -33.12 9.29 34.35
C LEU A 5 -31.89 8.46 33.87
N SER A 6 -32.05 7.14 33.87
CA SER A 6 -31.12 6.25 33.20
C SER A 6 -31.38 6.31 31.69
N PHE A 7 -30.51 6.98 30.96
CA PHE A 7 -30.46 6.90 29.49
C PHE A 7 -29.83 5.53 29.12
N ALA A 8 -30.67 4.60 28.73
CA ALA A 8 -30.21 3.38 28.06
C ALA A 8 -29.81 3.78 26.65
N LEU A 9 -28.50 3.82 26.38
CA LEU A 9 -27.96 3.89 25.04
C LEU A 9 -28.24 2.52 24.37
N ILE A 10 -29.31 2.43 23.57
CA ILE A 10 -29.52 1.27 22.67
C ILE A 10 -28.57 1.48 21.50
N PRO A 11 -27.53 0.64 21.32
CA PRO A 11 -26.74 0.69 20.10
C PRO A 11 -27.65 0.25 18.96
N LEU A 12 -27.98 1.20 18.08
CA LEU A 12 -28.69 0.93 16.84
C LEU A 12 -27.68 0.18 15.92
N LEU A 13 -27.64 -1.13 16.03
CA LEU A 13 -26.94 -2.03 15.11
C LEU A 13 -27.73 -2.03 13.80
N LEU A 14 -27.55 -1.00 12.99
CA LEU A 14 -27.93 -1.06 11.59
C LEU A 14 -27.01 -2.09 10.92
N PRO A 15 -27.54 -3.12 10.25
CA PRO A 15 -26.73 -3.97 9.39
C PRO A 15 -26.25 -3.09 8.24
N VAL A 16 -25.01 -2.59 8.34
CA VAL A 16 -24.33 -1.96 7.21
C VAL A 16 -24.01 -3.10 6.26
N SER A 17 -24.85 -3.28 5.25
CA SER A 17 -24.53 -4.14 4.11
C SER A 17 -23.42 -3.43 3.33
N LEU A 18 -22.18 -3.59 3.74
CA LEU A 18 -21.02 -3.09 3.01
C LEU A 18 -20.96 -3.86 1.69
N SER A 19 -20.99 -3.14 0.60
CA SER A 19 -20.68 -3.71 -0.72
C SER A 19 -19.26 -4.29 -0.63
N GLN A 20 -19.13 -5.60 -0.82
CA GLN A 20 -17.84 -6.31 -0.77
C GLN A 20 -17.03 -6.13 -2.05
N SER A 21 -17.36 -5.16 -2.88
CA SER A 21 -16.67 -4.86 -4.13
C SER A 21 -16.41 -3.37 -4.28
N LEU A 22 -15.24 -3.03 -4.77
CA LEU A 22 -14.94 -1.67 -5.21
C LEU A 22 -15.73 -1.34 -6.48
N PRO A 23 -16.08 -0.06 -6.70
CA PRO A 23 -16.71 0.37 -7.96
C PRO A 23 -15.87 0.00 -9.17
N SER A 24 -16.52 -0.45 -10.25
CA SER A 24 -15.85 -0.68 -11.53
C SER A 24 -15.33 0.63 -12.12
N TYR A 25 -14.26 0.55 -12.90
CA TYR A 25 -13.67 1.71 -13.54
C TYR A 25 -14.50 2.18 -14.76
N SER A 26 -14.63 3.50 -14.89
CA SER A 26 -15.28 4.12 -16.04
C SER A 26 -14.21 4.70 -16.99
N GLY A 27 -14.31 4.32 -18.28
CA GLY A 27 -13.36 4.75 -19.29
C GLY A 27 -13.52 3.98 -20.61
N ALA A 28 -12.67 4.28 -21.57
CA ALA A 28 -12.68 3.63 -22.89
C ALA A 28 -12.01 2.25 -22.88
N TYR A 29 -11.21 1.95 -21.85
CA TYR A 29 -10.42 0.72 -21.75
C TYR A 29 -10.86 -0.11 -20.55
N GLY A 30 -10.64 -1.44 -20.62
CA GLY A 30 -10.53 -2.27 -19.42
C GLY A 30 -9.23 -1.94 -18.67
N VAL A 31 -9.12 -2.43 -17.44
CA VAL A 31 -7.94 -2.17 -16.59
C VAL A 31 -7.25 -3.47 -16.28
N GLY A 32 -5.97 -3.55 -16.65
CA GLY A 32 -5.02 -4.58 -16.22
C GLY A 32 -4.28 -4.17 -14.99
N LEU A 33 -3.85 -5.15 -14.18
CA LEU A 33 -3.06 -4.96 -12.97
C LEU A 33 -1.98 -6.02 -12.89
N VAL A 34 -0.76 -5.60 -12.58
CA VAL A 34 0.35 -6.51 -12.24
C VAL A 34 1.24 -5.88 -11.16
N ASP A 35 1.66 -6.67 -10.20
CA ASP A 35 2.69 -6.28 -9.25
C ASP A 35 4.07 -6.63 -9.81
N ILE A 36 4.98 -5.68 -9.76
CA ILE A 36 6.34 -5.83 -10.28
C ILE A 36 7.33 -5.50 -9.18
N GLU A 37 8.14 -6.47 -8.81
CA GLU A 37 9.27 -6.28 -7.90
C GLU A 37 10.58 -6.33 -8.67
N VAL A 38 11.37 -5.26 -8.57
CA VAL A 38 12.64 -5.11 -9.27
C VAL A 38 13.77 -5.04 -8.26
N PRO A 39 14.75 -5.97 -8.30
CA PRO A 39 15.94 -5.88 -7.46
C PRO A 39 16.80 -4.68 -7.87
N VAL A 40 17.32 -3.98 -6.86
CA VAL A 40 18.27 -2.87 -7.08
C VAL A 40 19.66 -3.44 -7.32
N GLN A 41 20.29 -3.04 -8.41
CA GLN A 41 21.63 -3.56 -8.80
C GLN A 41 22.71 -3.33 -7.72
N ASN A 42 22.61 -2.21 -6.99
CA ASN A 42 23.55 -1.87 -5.91
C ASN A 42 22.75 -1.55 -4.64
N PRO A 43 22.38 -2.56 -3.83
CA PRO A 43 21.69 -2.36 -2.59
C PRO A 43 22.49 -1.42 -1.67
N ARG A 44 21.84 -0.40 -1.12
CA ARG A 44 22.53 0.62 -0.31
C ARG A 44 21.61 1.34 0.65
N ASN A 45 22.22 1.94 1.67
CA ASN A 45 21.56 2.95 2.46
C ASN A 45 21.27 4.20 1.61
N ILE A 46 20.03 4.64 1.64
CA ILE A 46 19.59 5.82 0.90
C ILE A 46 19.56 7.09 1.76
N THR A 47 19.77 6.94 3.08
CA THR A 47 19.77 8.05 4.03
C THR A 47 20.83 7.87 5.13
N ASN A 48 21.11 8.96 5.87
CA ASN A 48 21.95 8.92 7.07
C ASN A 48 21.12 8.64 8.34
N THR A 49 19.88 8.20 8.20
CA THR A 49 19.01 7.89 9.32
C THR A 49 19.30 6.49 9.84
N THR A 50 19.43 6.37 11.15
CA THR A 50 19.71 5.11 11.84
C THR A 50 18.67 4.86 12.92
N PHE A 51 18.53 3.60 13.31
CA PHE A 51 17.73 3.24 14.50
C PHE A 51 18.43 3.71 15.76
N THR A 52 17.66 4.28 16.69
CA THR A 52 18.18 4.72 17.99
C THR A 52 18.63 3.55 18.87
N SER A 53 18.03 2.38 18.69
CA SER A 53 18.25 1.17 19.49
C SER A 53 19.62 0.52 19.25
N ASN A 54 20.10 0.53 18.00
CA ASN A 54 21.30 -0.24 17.62
C ASN A 54 22.26 0.50 16.67
N GLY A 55 21.90 1.72 16.23
CA GLY A 55 22.70 2.51 15.29
C GLY A 55 22.76 1.97 13.86
N GLN A 56 22.00 0.90 13.56
CA GLN A 56 21.95 0.36 12.20
C GLN A 56 21.15 1.30 11.28
N PRO A 57 21.49 1.30 9.98
CA PRO A 57 20.72 2.05 8.99
C PRO A 57 19.24 1.71 9.05
N ALA A 58 18.38 2.73 9.08
CA ALA A 58 16.94 2.52 9.12
C ALA A 58 16.40 2.08 7.77
N TRP A 59 17.01 2.52 6.67
CA TRP A 59 16.49 2.28 5.33
C TRP A 59 17.58 1.76 4.40
N PHE A 60 17.38 0.53 3.98
CA PHE A 60 18.27 -0.14 3.06
C PHE A 60 17.48 -0.55 1.80
N LEU A 61 17.76 0.10 0.68
CA LEU A 61 17.08 -0.14 -0.57
C LEU A 61 17.65 -1.39 -1.26
N GLN A 62 16.85 -2.46 -1.31
CA GLN A 62 17.19 -3.74 -1.93
C GLN A 62 16.37 -3.98 -3.20
N THR A 63 15.06 -3.70 -3.11
CA THR A 63 14.12 -3.89 -4.20
C THR A 63 13.17 -2.70 -4.29
N VAL A 64 12.55 -2.52 -5.44
CA VAL A 64 11.45 -1.58 -5.65
C VAL A 64 10.24 -2.38 -6.08
N LEU A 65 9.14 -2.26 -5.32
CA LEU A 65 7.86 -2.85 -5.64
C LEU A 65 6.88 -1.77 -6.10
N PHE A 66 6.12 -2.06 -7.14
CA PHE A 66 5.03 -1.21 -7.58
C PHE A 66 3.89 -2.02 -8.21
N SER A 67 2.66 -1.53 -8.05
CA SER A 67 1.50 -2.03 -8.78
C SER A 67 1.32 -1.22 -10.06
N LEU A 68 1.36 -1.88 -11.19
CA LEU A 68 1.17 -1.26 -12.50
C LEU A 68 -0.28 -1.45 -12.95
N TYR A 69 -1.00 -0.35 -13.08
CA TYR A 69 -2.33 -0.29 -13.67
C TYR A 69 -2.21 0.19 -15.12
N TYR A 70 -2.83 -0.54 -16.05
CA TYR A 70 -2.64 -0.25 -17.47
C TYR A 70 -3.88 -0.56 -18.30
N PRO A 71 -4.07 0.12 -19.45
CA PRO A 71 -5.18 -0.12 -20.35
C PRO A 71 -5.11 -1.51 -20.97
N ILE A 72 -6.24 -2.22 -20.98
CA ILE A 72 -6.42 -3.47 -21.71
C ILE A 72 -7.63 -3.35 -22.66
N ALA A 73 -7.79 -4.30 -23.58
CA ALA A 73 -8.94 -4.29 -24.46
C ALA A 73 -10.24 -4.44 -23.63
N PRO A 74 -11.30 -3.68 -23.94
CA PRO A 74 -12.58 -3.81 -23.25
C PRO A 74 -13.12 -5.25 -23.33
N GLY A 75 -13.68 -5.74 -22.24
CA GLY A 75 -14.24 -7.09 -22.16
C GLY A 75 -13.21 -8.21 -22.00
N THR A 76 -11.91 -7.88 -21.88
CA THR A 76 -10.88 -8.87 -21.54
C THR A 76 -11.06 -9.37 -20.12
N ASN A 77 -11.05 -10.70 -19.94
CA ASN A 77 -11.09 -11.33 -18.61
C ASN A 77 -9.76 -12.05 -18.35
N SER A 78 -9.30 -11.96 -17.10
CA SER A 78 -8.14 -12.71 -16.63
C SER A 78 -8.55 -14.12 -16.19
N SER A 79 -7.65 -15.08 -16.35
CA SER A 79 -7.72 -16.39 -15.70
C SER A 79 -6.97 -16.42 -14.36
N ALA A 80 -6.21 -15.38 -14.04
CA ALA A 80 -5.54 -15.24 -12.75
C ALA A 80 -6.54 -14.91 -11.63
N PRO A 81 -6.22 -15.24 -10.36
CA PRO A 81 -7.06 -14.86 -9.24
C PRO A 81 -7.23 -13.33 -9.15
N PRO A 82 -8.40 -12.86 -8.67
CA PRO A 82 -8.58 -11.43 -8.39
C PRO A 82 -7.54 -10.92 -7.40
N HIS A 83 -7.06 -9.69 -7.64
CA HIS A 83 -6.10 -9.06 -6.73
C HIS A 83 -6.81 -8.51 -5.50
N PRO A 84 -6.41 -8.89 -4.26
CA PRO A 84 -7.03 -8.36 -3.05
C PRO A 84 -6.75 -6.86 -2.89
N TRP A 85 -7.71 -6.13 -2.33
CA TRP A 85 -7.54 -4.70 -2.05
C TRP A 85 -6.58 -4.43 -0.88
N ILE A 86 -6.54 -5.32 0.12
CA ILE A 86 -5.45 -5.39 1.08
C ILE A 86 -4.48 -6.44 0.54
N GLY A 87 -3.44 -5.99 -0.17
CA GLY A 87 -2.49 -6.86 -0.86
C GLY A 87 -1.46 -7.50 0.06
N ASP A 88 -1.24 -6.90 1.25
CA ASP A 88 -0.31 -7.38 2.26
C ASP A 88 -1.03 -8.19 3.35
N PRO A 89 -0.32 -9.01 4.14
CA PRO A 89 -0.94 -9.75 5.24
C PRO A 89 -1.66 -8.81 6.21
N VAL A 90 -2.96 -9.05 6.42
CA VAL A 90 -3.83 -8.16 7.22
C VAL A 90 -3.26 -7.92 8.62
N ASP A 91 -2.68 -8.93 9.25
CA ASP A 91 -2.08 -8.80 10.59
C ASP A 91 -0.88 -7.86 10.59
N CYS A 92 -0.06 -7.87 9.52
CA CYS A 92 1.04 -6.92 9.37
C CYS A 92 0.53 -5.49 9.18
N VAL A 93 -0.51 -5.31 8.37
CA VAL A 93 -1.15 -4.00 8.15
C VAL A 93 -1.75 -3.48 9.45
N ALA A 94 -2.43 -4.34 10.21
CA ALA A 94 -3.02 -4.00 11.51
C ALA A 94 -1.96 -3.54 12.50
N ALA A 95 -0.87 -4.29 12.64
CA ALA A 95 0.25 -3.93 13.52
C ALA A 95 0.86 -2.57 13.14
N GLY A 96 1.05 -2.30 11.86
CA GLY A 96 1.54 -0.99 11.40
C GLY A 96 0.58 0.16 11.71
N ILE A 97 -0.73 -0.04 11.57
CA ILE A 97 -1.75 0.95 11.93
C ILE A 97 -1.73 1.24 13.45
N VAL A 98 -1.61 0.20 14.28
CA VAL A 98 -1.51 0.35 15.75
C VAL A 98 -0.24 1.12 16.14
N LEU A 99 0.89 0.81 15.51
CA LEU A 99 2.14 1.54 15.72
C LEU A 99 2.02 3.02 15.32
N TYR A 100 1.39 3.29 14.18
CA TYR A 100 1.14 4.66 13.72
C TYR A 100 0.24 5.44 14.67
N ALA A 101 -0.87 4.83 15.08
CA ALA A 101 -1.83 5.46 15.99
C ALA A 101 -1.25 5.75 17.36
N ASN A 102 -0.16 5.07 17.74
CA ASN A 102 0.50 5.19 19.05
C ASN A 102 -0.50 5.18 20.22
N SER A 103 -1.50 4.31 20.12
CA SER A 103 -2.63 4.24 21.04
C SER A 103 -2.47 3.07 22.02
N SER A 104 -2.73 3.31 23.30
CA SER A 104 -2.75 2.26 24.32
C SER A 104 -4.03 1.42 24.33
N THR A 105 -5.05 1.82 23.55
CA THR A 105 -6.36 1.15 23.51
C THR A 105 -6.59 0.35 22.25
N LEU A 106 -5.85 0.59 21.18
CA LEU A 106 -5.90 -0.21 19.97
C LEU A 106 -4.95 -1.41 20.08
N THR A 107 -5.44 -2.59 19.74
CA THR A 107 -4.64 -3.81 19.64
C THR A 107 -4.60 -4.30 18.20
N ASP A 108 -3.54 -5.02 17.84
CA ASP A 108 -3.39 -5.62 16.52
C ASP A 108 -4.58 -6.52 16.18
N GLU A 109 -5.07 -7.32 17.14
CA GLU A 109 -6.22 -8.21 16.97
C GLU A 109 -7.52 -7.43 16.68
N LEU A 110 -7.76 -6.32 17.38
CA LEU A 110 -8.95 -5.49 17.14
C LEU A 110 -8.92 -4.88 15.74
N VAL A 111 -7.77 -4.34 15.33
CA VAL A 111 -7.61 -3.72 14.01
C VAL A 111 -7.64 -4.78 12.90
N SER A 112 -6.98 -5.93 13.09
CA SER A 112 -7.01 -7.03 12.13
C SER A 112 -8.44 -7.57 11.94
N THR A 113 -9.20 -7.76 13.03
CA THR A 113 -10.60 -8.18 12.97
C THR A 113 -11.45 -7.16 12.21
N ALA A 114 -11.29 -5.87 12.49
CA ALA A 114 -12.00 -4.81 11.78
C ALA A 114 -11.66 -4.78 10.29
N LEU A 115 -10.38 -4.84 9.92
CA LEU A 115 -9.93 -4.86 8.53
C LEU A 115 -10.47 -6.08 7.79
N ASN A 116 -10.41 -7.27 8.38
CA ASN A 116 -10.95 -8.48 7.77
C ASN A 116 -12.47 -8.39 7.57
N SER A 117 -13.21 -7.80 8.52
CA SER A 117 -14.66 -7.69 8.41
C SER A 117 -15.12 -6.73 7.32
N VAL A 118 -14.38 -5.64 7.07
CA VAL A 118 -14.77 -4.59 6.08
C VAL A 118 -14.09 -4.74 4.74
N ALA A 119 -12.92 -5.35 4.67
CA ALA A 119 -12.08 -5.36 3.48
C ALA A 119 -11.41 -6.70 3.15
N GLY A 120 -11.48 -7.70 4.01
CA GLY A 120 -10.77 -8.97 3.83
C GLY A 120 -11.18 -9.78 2.59
N SER A 121 -12.40 -9.55 2.07
CA SER A 121 -12.89 -10.18 0.83
C SER A 121 -12.99 -9.20 -0.34
N VAL A 122 -12.55 -7.94 -0.17
CA VAL A 122 -12.65 -6.92 -1.20
C VAL A 122 -11.52 -7.10 -2.21
N ASN A 123 -11.89 -7.17 -3.50
CA ASN A 123 -10.95 -7.27 -4.60
C ASN A 123 -10.92 -5.99 -5.44
N ILE A 124 -9.76 -5.71 -6.01
CA ILE A 124 -9.57 -4.64 -6.98
C ILE A 124 -10.27 -5.03 -8.29
N PRO A 125 -11.13 -4.18 -8.88
CA PRO A 125 -11.88 -4.52 -10.10
C PRO A 125 -11.01 -4.38 -11.38
N ALA A 126 -9.76 -4.84 -11.31
CA ALA A 126 -8.83 -4.91 -12.42
C ALA A 126 -8.58 -6.39 -12.80
N GLN A 127 -8.17 -6.62 -14.03
CA GLN A 127 -7.84 -7.94 -14.55
C GLN A 127 -6.35 -8.23 -14.33
N ALA A 128 -6.05 -9.15 -13.42
CA ALA A 128 -4.67 -9.49 -13.10
C ALA A 128 -3.94 -10.14 -14.30
N ASP A 129 -2.69 -9.80 -14.51
CA ASP A 129 -1.76 -10.41 -15.49
C ASP A 129 -2.26 -10.46 -16.94
N THR A 130 -3.09 -9.49 -17.33
CA THR A 130 -3.61 -9.41 -18.71
C THR A 130 -2.68 -8.63 -19.63
N PRO A 131 -2.67 -8.90 -20.93
CA PRO A 131 -1.81 -8.14 -21.85
C PRO A 131 -2.28 -6.69 -22.01
N LEU A 132 -1.30 -5.77 -22.08
CA LEU A 132 -1.51 -4.36 -22.41
C LEU A 132 -2.21 -4.24 -23.78
N VAL A 133 -3.12 -3.27 -23.91
CA VAL A 133 -3.74 -2.95 -25.20
C VAL A 133 -2.67 -2.57 -26.23
N LYS A 134 -2.75 -3.19 -27.41
CA LYS A 134 -1.87 -2.85 -28.53
C LYS A 134 -2.40 -1.59 -29.22
N GLY A 135 -1.60 -0.56 -29.29
CA GLY A 135 -1.90 0.69 -29.98
C GLY A 135 -0.76 1.16 -30.88
N THR A 136 -1.02 2.15 -31.72
CA THR A 136 -0.03 2.74 -32.64
C THR A 136 0.77 3.86 -31.99
N SER A 137 0.29 4.38 -30.85
CA SER A 137 0.93 5.47 -30.12
C SER A 137 1.37 5.04 -28.73
N PRO A 138 2.50 5.57 -28.22
CA PRO A 138 2.90 5.38 -26.85
C PRO A 138 1.84 5.88 -25.87
N LEU A 139 1.61 5.14 -24.79
CA LEU A 139 0.74 5.56 -23.71
C LEU A 139 1.51 6.43 -22.71
N PRO A 140 0.89 7.49 -22.16
CA PRO A 140 1.49 8.26 -21.08
C PRO A 140 1.64 7.39 -19.84
N VAL A 141 2.71 7.62 -19.06
CA VAL A 141 3.03 6.91 -17.84
C VAL A 141 3.04 7.89 -16.68
N LEU A 142 2.31 7.56 -15.62
CA LEU A 142 2.33 8.26 -14.34
C LEU A 142 3.04 7.40 -13.29
N LEU A 143 4.00 8.00 -12.58
CA LEU A 143 4.57 7.42 -11.35
C LEU A 143 3.86 8.07 -10.17
N PHE A 144 3.23 7.26 -9.34
CA PHE A 144 2.48 7.71 -8.16
C PHE A 144 3.14 7.20 -6.89
N SER A 145 3.55 8.13 -6.04
CA SER A 145 4.10 7.85 -4.70
C SER A 145 2.96 7.94 -3.68
N VAL A 146 2.75 6.88 -2.92
CA VAL A 146 1.67 6.81 -1.93
C VAL A 146 1.96 7.69 -0.72
N GLY A 147 0.93 7.99 0.08
CA GLY A 147 1.06 8.73 1.32
C GLY A 147 1.54 7.86 2.49
N ASP A 148 1.81 8.52 3.63
CA ASP A 148 2.17 7.86 4.88
C ASP A 148 1.09 6.88 5.35
N ILE A 149 1.50 5.77 5.97
CA ILE A 149 0.64 4.68 6.50
C ILE A 149 -0.24 3.96 5.48
N SER A 150 -0.30 4.39 4.22
CA SER A 150 -1.14 3.78 3.19
C SER A 150 -0.50 2.52 2.57
N LEU A 151 -1.27 1.81 1.75
CA LEU A 151 -0.78 0.73 0.89
C LEU A 151 -0.90 1.15 -0.57
N ARG A 152 -0.05 0.62 -1.47
CA ARG A 152 -0.14 0.88 -2.91
C ARG A 152 -1.52 0.54 -3.48
N THR A 153 -2.13 -0.53 -2.97
CA THR A 153 -3.42 -1.04 -3.40
C THR A 153 -4.61 -0.16 -3.00
N TRP A 154 -4.46 0.68 -1.96
CA TRP A 154 -5.52 1.60 -1.53
C TRP A 154 -5.80 2.72 -2.54
N TYR A 155 -4.84 2.99 -3.43
CA TYR A 155 -4.99 3.94 -4.52
C TYR A 155 -5.52 3.31 -5.82
N SER A 156 -5.98 2.03 -5.75
CA SER A 156 -6.48 1.29 -6.91
C SER A 156 -7.58 2.00 -7.68
N GLN A 157 -8.49 2.71 -6.99
CA GLN A 157 -9.57 3.46 -7.65
C GLN A 157 -9.03 4.63 -8.48
N TYR A 158 -8.05 5.36 -7.95
CA TYR A 158 -7.39 6.44 -8.67
C TYR A 158 -6.57 5.92 -9.86
N ALA A 159 -5.70 4.95 -9.62
CA ALA A 159 -4.81 4.39 -10.64
C ALA A 159 -5.59 3.65 -11.74
N GLY A 160 -6.59 2.87 -11.34
CA GLY A 160 -7.44 2.15 -12.29
C GLY A 160 -8.32 3.10 -13.14
N PHE A 161 -8.83 4.21 -12.56
CA PHE A 161 -9.54 5.22 -13.34
C PHE A 161 -8.63 5.84 -14.41
N LEU A 162 -7.39 6.17 -14.08
CA LEU A 162 -6.42 6.67 -15.05
C LEU A 162 -6.12 5.65 -16.15
N ALA A 163 -5.94 4.37 -15.77
CA ALA A 163 -5.71 3.30 -16.73
C ALA A 163 -6.91 3.08 -17.67
N ALA A 164 -8.14 3.15 -17.14
CA ALA A 164 -9.35 3.09 -17.96
C ALA A 164 -9.45 4.24 -18.98
N ASN A 165 -8.73 5.33 -18.75
CA ASN A 165 -8.65 6.49 -19.63
C ASN A 165 -7.33 6.59 -20.41
N GLY A 166 -6.56 5.52 -20.51
CA GLY A 166 -5.40 5.42 -21.38
C GLY A 166 -4.08 5.85 -20.75
N ILE A 167 -3.98 5.98 -19.43
CA ILE A 167 -2.75 6.38 -18.72
C ILE A 167 -2.23 5.18 -17.92
N VAL A 168 -1.05 4.69 -18.24
CA VAL A 168 -0.38 3.67 -17.43
C VAL A 168 0.05 4.31 -16.12
N THR A 169 -0.32 3.70 -14.97
CA THR A 169 -0.02 4.24 -13.66
C THR A 169 0.74 3.23 -12.81
N ALA A 170 1.96 3.56 -12.42
CA ALA A 170 2.77 2.79 -11.48
C ALA A 170 2.63 3.39 -10.09
N VAL A 171 2.00 2.65 -9.17
CA VAL A 171 1.84 3.02 -7.76
C VAL A 171 2.97 2.37 -6.97
N ILE A 172 3.91 3.19 -6.50
CA ILE A 172 5.13 2.73 -5.85
C ILE A 172 4.85 2.42 -4.39
N GLU A 173 5.36 1.28 -3.91
CA GLU A 173 5.36 0.93 -2.50
C GLU A 173 6.63 1.44 -1.81
N HIS A 174 6.45 2.18 -0.72
CA HIS A 174 7.56 2.63 0.10
C HIS A 174 8.03 1.51 1.02
N ARG A 175 9.33 1.25 1.03
CA ARG A 175 9.97 0.23 1.88
C ARG A 175 10.89 0.83 2.92
N ASP A 176 10.56 2.02 3.36
CA ASP A 176 11.29 2.83 4.32
C ASP A 176 10.64 2.85 5.71
N GLY A 177 9.58 2.07 5.91
CA GLY A 177 8.82 2.05 7.15
C GLY A 177 7.82 3.18 7.29
N SER A 178 7.50 3.91 6.23
CA SER A 178 6.42 4.90 6.23
C SER A 178 5.04 4.30 5.94
N LEU A 179 4.98 3.07 5.45
CA LEU A 179 3.72 2.36 5.20
C LEU A 179 3.30 1.49 6.40
N ALA A 180 2.03 1.10 6.45
CA ALA A 180 1.53 0.20 7.47
C ALA A 180 2.27 -1.14 7.46
N CYS A 181 2.47 -1.69 6.27
CA CYS A 181 3.21 -2.92 6.02
C CYS A 181 3.76 -2.94 4.60
N SER A 182 4.88 -3.62 4.40
CA SER A 182 5.35 -4.06 3.10
C SER A 182 6.03 -5.42 3.25
N VAL A 183 5.81 -6.31 2.30
CA VAL A 183 6.49 -7.61 2.23
C VAL A 183 7.58 -7.54 1.17
N VAL A 184 8.81 -7.80 1.56
CA VAL A 184 9.97 -7.87 0.65
C VAL A 184 10.19 -9.32 0.28
N GLU A 185 10.05 -9.64 -0.99
CA GLU A 185 10.35 -10.96 -1.55
C GLU A 185 11.75 -10.95 -2.14
N GLU A 186 12.64 -11.73 -1.53
CA GLU A 186 14.01 -11.89 -2.02
C GLU A 186 14.19 -13.31 -2.55
N ASN A 187 14.65 -13.45 -3.79
CA ASN A 187 14.87 -14.75 -4.40
C ASN A 187 15.79 -15.62 -3.52
N GLY A 188 15.25 -16.76 -3.05
CA GLY A 188 15.98 -17.72 -2.24
C GLY A 188 16.16 -17.37 -0.76
N GLN A 189 15.56 -16.28 -0.28
CA GLN A 189 15.50 -15.90 1.13
C GLN A 189 14.06 -15.94 1.65
N PRO A 190 13.85 -16.13 2.96
CA PRO A 190 12.54 -15.98 3.55
C PRO A 190 12.01 -14.55 3.33
N ASN A 191 10.72 -14.42 3.04
CA ASN A 191 10.05 -13.14 2.94
C ASN A 191 10.25 -12.32 4.23
N ARG A 192 10.55 -11.02 4.07
CA ARG A 192 10.77 -10.10 5.17
C ARG A 192 9.69 -9.04 5.19
N THR A 193 9.10 -8.79 6.35
CA THR A 193 8.15 -7.70 6.53
C THR A 193 8.86 -6.41 6.96
N VAL A 194 8.43 -5.27 6.40
CA VAL A 194 8.78 -3.93 6.84
C VAL A 194 7.52 -3.29 7.39
N GLN A 195 7.46 -3.13 8.70
CA GLN A 195 6.35 -2.46 9.38
C GLN A 195 6.61 -0.97 9.52
N TYR A 196 5.57 -0.23 9.91
CA TYR A 196 5.68 1.19 10.21
C TYR A 196 6.74 1.47 11.28
N ILE A 197 7.57 2.47 11.03
CA ILE A 197 8.65 2.89 11.93
C ILE A 197 8.29 4.25 12.52
N GLN A 198 8.12 4.31 13.83
CA GLN A 198 7.85 5.57 14.53
C GLN A 198 9.07 6.50 14.48
N ALA A 199 8.83 7.79 14.32
CA ALA A 199 9.89 8.80 14.29
C ALA A 199 10.78 8.79 15.55
N SER A 200 10.23 8.41 16.71
CA SER A 200 10.98 8.26 17.97
C SER A 200 12.05 7.15 17.94
N GLN A 201 11.90 6.18 17.03
CA GLN A 201 12.86 5.09 16.83
C GLN A 201 14.04 5.49 15.93
N LEU A 202 14.00 6.69 15.37
CA LEU A 202 14.93 7.16 14.36
C LEU A 202 15.82 8.29 14.88
N ARG A 203 17.08 8.29 14.45
CA ARG A 203 18.04 9.38 14.65
C ARG A 203 18.60 9.77 13.28
N SER A 204 18.40 11.03 12.91
CA SER A 204 19.07 11.61 11.74
C SER A 204 20.42 12.17 12.16
N SER A 205 21.50 11.72 11.52
CA SER A 205 22.79 12.40 11.64
C SER A 205 22.74 13.72 10.87
N PRO A 206 23.34 14.81 11.39
CA PRO A 206 23.44 16.04 10.62
C PRO A 206 24.07 15.74 9.26
N ARG A 207 23.46 16.23 8.19
CA ARG A 207 24.02 16.12 6.84
C ARG A 207 25.35 16.87 6.84
N THR A 208 26.48 16.17 6.81
CA THR A 208 27.77 16.80 6.50
C THR A 208 27.67 17.32 5.07
N THR A 209 27.40 18.60 4.91
CA THR A 209 27.52 19.30 3.65
C THR A 209 29.00 19.28 3.26
N ARG A 210 29.43 18.22 2.58
CA ARG A 210 30.67 18.30 1.80
C ARG A 210 30.36 19.24 0.64
N SER A 211 30.74 20.50 0.80
CA SER A 211 30.93 21.39 -0.32
C SER A 211 32.10 20.83 -1.14
N THR A 212 31.80 20.04 -2.16
CA THR A 212 32.75 19.83 -3.25
C THR A 212 32.78 21.12 -4.05
N PRO A 213 33.90 21.83 -4.11
CA PRO A 213 34.01 22.95 -5.05
C PRO A 213 33.87 22.35 -6.47
N PHE A 214 32.96 22.88 -7.23
CA PHE A 214 32.94 22.65 -8.66
C PHE A 214 34.20 23.28 -9.25
N ASN A 215 35.14 22.47 -9.71
CA ASN A 215 36.20 22.86 -10.64
C ASN A 215 35.70 22.71 -12.06
#